data_18e0804aff56a09c4e60b4a4769cbd6d
#
_entry.id   18e0804aff56a09c4e60b4a4769cbd6d
#
_cell.length_a   1.000
_cell.length_b   1.000
_cell.length_c   1.000
_cell.angle_alpha   90.00
_cell.angle_beta   90.00
_cell.angle_gamma   90.00
#
_symmetry.space_group_name_H-M   'P 1'
#
loop_
_entity.id
_entity.type
_entity.pdbx_description
1 polymer ?
#
loop_
_entity_poly.entity_id
_entity_poly.type
_entity_poly.pdbx_seq_one_letter_code
_entity_poly.pdbx_strand_id
1 'polypeptide(L)' 'RRAGLARRILGREAAPRMRARSTHVQALAGGAREVVVVLDDGTRVHAAAARLEPCNGHWLLTNLEMA' A
#
# COMPACT_ATOMS: atom_id res chain seq x y z
N ARG A 1 3.27 -10.66 -9.37
CA ARG A 1 2.15 -9.82 -9.57
C ARG A 1 1.93 -8.85 -8.47
N ARG A 2 1.30 -9.28 -7.40
CA ARG A 2 1.13 -8.37 -6.28
C ARG A 2 2.46 -8.01 -5.67
N ALA A 3 3.35 -8.96 -5.60
CA ALA A 3 4.70 -8.69 -5.11
C ALA A 3 5.43 -7.72 -6.03
N GLY A 4 5.20 -7.83 -7.33
CA GLY A 4 5.80 -6.91 -8.27
C GLY A 4 5.30 -5.49 -8.10
N LEU A 5 4.01 -5.34 -7.83
CA LEU A 5 3.44 -4.02 -7.57
C LEU A 5 4.01 -3.42 -6.30
N ALA A 6 4.12 -4.21 -5.24
CA ALA A 6 4.69 -3.75 -3.99
C ALA A 6 6.13 -3.27 -4.17
N ARG A 7 6.91 -3.98 -4.97
CA ARG A 7 8.27 -3.57 -5.24
C ARG A 7 8.34 -2.23 -5.96
N ARG A 8 7.44 -2.00 -6.90
CA ARG A 8 7.41 -0.73 -7.61
C ARG A 8 7.12 0.42 -6.69
N ILE A 9 6.21 0.19 -5.75
CA ILE A 9 5.80 1.23 -4.81
C ILE A 9 6.91 1.52 -3.80
N LEU A 10 7.52 0.48 -3.27
CA LEU A 10 8.49 0.62 -2.19
C LEU A 10 9.90 0.90 -2.66
N GLY A 11 10.20 0.59 -3.94
CA GLY A 11 11.54 0.70 -4.43
C GLY A 11 12.31 -0.59 -4.22
N ARG A 12 13.19 -0.90 -5.15
CA ARG A 12 13.88 -2.18 -5.16
C ARG A 12 14.89 -2.30 -4.04
N GLU A 13 15.59 -1.23 -3.77
CA GLU A 13 16.64 -1.22 -2.76
C GLU A 13 16.08 -1.39 -1.36
N ALA A 14 14.91 -0.86 -1.13
CA ALA A 14 14.30 -0.92 0.19
C ALA A 14 13.54 -2.20 0.41
N ALA A 15 13.01 -2.82 -0.65
CA ALA A 15 12.09 -3.94 -0.54
C ALA A 15 12.60 -5.11 0.29
N PRO A 16 13.87 -5.56 0.14
CA PRO A 16 14.34 -6.72 0.91
C PRO A 16 14.33 -6.51 2.41
N ARG A 17 14.34 -5.28 2.86
CA ARG A 17 14.39 -4.99 4.29
C ARG A 17 13.08 -4.50 4.84
N MET A 18 12.12 -4.23 3.99
CA MET A 18 10.81 -3.74 4.43
C MET A 18 9.93 -4.91 4.80
N ARG A 19 9.26 -4.77 5.91
CA ARG A 19 8.26 -5.73 6.36
C ARG A 19 6.98 -5.01 6.67
N ALA A 20 5.87 -5.59 6.25
CA ALA A 20 4.57 -5.09 6.64
C ALA A 20 4.26 -5.61 8.04
N ARG A 21 4.10 -4.70 8.99
CA ARG A 21 3.76 -5.05 10.36
C ARG A 21 2.26 -5.19 10.54
N SER A 22 1.52 -4.34 9.88
CA SER A 22 0.06 -4.41 9.94
C SER A 22 -0.51 -3.79 8.69
N THR A 23 -1.71 -4.23 8.35
CA THR A 23 -2.46 -3.73 7.20
C THR A 23 -3.89 -3.54 7.65
N HIS A 24 -4.43 -2.35 7.37
CA HIS A 24 -5.81 -2.03 7.66
C HIS A 24 -6.50 -1.64 6.37
N VAL A 25 -7.69 -2.17 6.16
CA VAL A 25 -8.50 -1.84 5.00
C VAL A 25 -9.79 -1.24 5.47
N GLN A 26 -10.13 -0.09 4.95
CA GLN A 26 -11.35 0.63 5.30
C GLN A 26 -12.18 0.85 4.05
N ALA A 27 -13.46 0.54 4.14
CA ALA A 27 -14.39 0.81 3.05
C ALA A 27 -14.75 2.30 3.05
N LEU A 28 -14.74 2.88 1.88
CA LEU A 28 -15.12 4.27 1.67
C LEU A 28 -16.37 4.35 0.83
N ALA A 29 -16.93 5.53 0.74
CA ALA A 29 -18.10 5.75 -0.12
C ALA A 29 -17.78 5.43 -1.56
N GLY A 30 -18.78 4.98 -2.32
CA GLY A 30 -18.60 4.68 -3.75
C GLY A 30 -17.85 3.39 -4.03
N GLY A 31 -17.70 2.52 -3.05
CA GLY A 31 -17.02 1.26 -3.24
C GLY A 31 -15.50 1.35 -3.17
N ALA A 32 -14.96 2.53 -2.91
CA ALA A 32 -13.52 2.70 -2.76
C ALA A 32 -13.02 2.04 -1.47
N ARG A 33 -11.73 1.81 -1.41
CA ARG A 33 -11.07 1.26 -0.23
C ARG A 33 -9.84 2.09 0.09
N GLU A 34 -9.60 2.28 1.36
CA GLU A 34 -8.33 2.84 1.82
C GLU A 34 -7.56 1.74 2.50
N VAL A 35 -6.30 1.59 2.12
CA VAL A 35 -5.41 0.59 2.69
C VAL A 35 -4.28 1.33 3.37
N VAL A 36 -4.09 1.08 4.66
CA VAL A 36 -2.98 1.65 5.41
C VAL A 36 -2.08 0.51 5.82
N VAL A 37 -0.82 0.61 5.46
CA VAL A 37 0.18 -0.40 5.76
C VAL A 37 1.24 0.23 6.63
N VAL A 38 1.55 -0.42 7.73
CA VAL A 38 2.67 -0.03 8.58
C VAL A 38 3.86 -0.90 8.20
N LEU A 39 4.94 -0.26 7.82
CA LEU A 39 6.13 -0.91 7.31
C LEU A 39 7.28 -0.70 8.28
N ASP A 40 8.13 -1.70 8.38
CA ASP A 40 9.29 -1.68 9.27
C ASP A 40 10.52 -2.04 8.45
N ASP A 41 11.51 -1.16 8.42
CA ASP A 41 12.74 -1.41 7.68
C ASP A 41 13.87 -1.94 8.56
N GLY A 42 13.55 -2.25 9.82
CA GLY A 42 14.53 -2.72 10.77
C GLY A 42 15.10 -1.62 11.65
N THR A 43 14.94 -0.38 11.24
CA THR A 43 15.42 0.79 11.98
C THR A 43 14.28 1.74 12.30
N ARG A 44 13.39 1.92 11.35
CA ARG A 44 12.29 2.86 11.45
C ARG A 44 11.00 2.21 11.05
N VAL A 45 9.92 2.76 11.55
CA VAL A 45 8.57 2.38 11.18
C VAL A 45 8.01 3.48 10.29
N HIS A 46 7.43 3.07 9.17
CA HIS A 46 6.83 3.97 8.19
C HIS A 46 5.38 3.59 7.99
N ALA A 47 4.59 4.53 7.54
CA ALA A 47 3.21 4.26 7.17
C ALA A 47 2.99 4.66 5.72
N ALA A 48 2.26 3.83 5.02
CA ALA A 48 1.84 4.11 3.66
C ALA A 48 0.33 4.00 3.59
N ALA A 49 -0.30 4.92 2.90
CA ALA A 49 -1.74 4.90 2.69
C ALA A 49 -2.03 4.90 1.20
N ALA A 50 -2.87 4.00 0.77
CA ALA A 50 -3.25 3.87 -0.62
C ALA A 50 -4.76 3.93 -0.75
N ARG A 51 -5.23 4.59 -1.79
CA ARG A 51 -6.64 4.60 -2.12
C ARG A 51 -6.86 3.81 -3.38
N LEU A 52 -7.78 2.86 -3.29
CA LEU A 52 -8.14 2.01 -4.41
C LEU A 52 -9.60 2.23 -4.76
N GLU A 53 -9.89 2.35 -6.04
CA GLU A 53 -11.25 2.55 -6.50
C GLU A 53 -11.60 1.51 -7.54
N PRO A 54 -12.84 1.01 -7.52
CA PRO A 54 -13.27 0.06 -8.54
C PRO A 54 -13.40 0.76 -9.89
N CYS A 55 -12.94 0.09 -10.92
CA CYS A 55 -13.00 0.62 -12.27
C CYS A 55 -13.10 -0.55 -13.25
N ASN A 56 -14.27 -0.75 -13.82
CA ASN A 56 -14.51 -1.77 -14.86
C ASN A 56 -14.04 -3.17 -14.44
N GLY A 57 -14.37 -3.56 -13.22
CA GLY A 57 -13.99 -4.88 -12.71
C GLY A 57 -12.58 -5.00 -12.20
N HIS A 58 -11.85 -3.90 -12.18
CA HIS A 58 -10.49 -3.86 -11.66
C HIS A 58 -10.38 -2.83 -10.55
N TRP A 59 -9.33 -2.94 -9.77
CA TRP A 59 -9.00 -1.93 -8.78
C TRP A 59 -7.99 -0.97 -9.37
N LEU A 60 -8.24 0.31 -9.18
CA LEU A 60 -7.37 1.37 -9.65
C LEU A 60 -6.77 2.10 -8.45
N LEU A 61 -5.45 2.21 -8.43
CA LEU A 61 -4.77 2.98 -7.39
C LEU A 61 -4.91 4.46 -7.76
N THR A 62 -5.63 5.22 -6.92
CA THR A 62 -5.91 6.62 -7.22
C THR A 62 -5.13 7.57 -6.32
N ASN A 63 -4.53 7.08 -5.26
CA ASN A 63 -3.71 7.90 -4.40
C ASN A 63 -2.74 7.02 -3.62
N LEU A 64 -1.55 7.53 -3.36
CA LEU A 64 -0.56 6.85 -2.56
C LEU A 64 0.22 7.88 -1.79
N GLU A 65 0.29 7.70 -0.47
CA GLU A 65 1.04 8.60 0.40
C GLU A 65 1.94 7.77 1.30
N MET A 66 3.14 8.28 1.52
CA MET A 66 4.10 7.68 2.44
C MET A 66 4.44 8.71 3.51
N ALA A 67 4.46 8.24 4.73
CA ALA A 67 4.88 9.08 5.85
C ALA A 67 6.32 8.78 6.23
#